data_fce75d9ba09138df524b14965782da24
#
_entry.id   fce75d9ba09138df524b14965782da24
#
_cell.length_a   1.000
_cell.length_b   1.000
_cell.length_c   1.000
_cell.angle_alpha   90.00
_cell.angle_beta   90.00
_cell.angle_gamma   90.00
#
_symmetry.space_group_name_H-M   'P 1'
#
loop_
_entity.id
_entity.type
_entity.pdbx_description
1 polymer ?
#
loop_
_entity_poly.entity_id
_entity_poly.type
_entity_poly.pdbx_seq_one_letter_code
_entity_poly.pdbx_strand_id
1 'polypeptide(L)'
;MPAHSIHGSTLHYLDHGAGFPVLLGHSYLWDATMWAPQIDALSRRYRVIVPDLWGHGESGALPDGTHTLDDLAAHASALLDALDIEQCAIVGLSVGGMWGARLALREPQRVRSLVIMDASLEAEPDATRTRYFAMLDAIEAAGRIAPPLLDAIVPLFFRPDVNLDDPVPTAFRDALANLPAERLRQSIAPLGRLIFGRPDTLATLAELDAARTLLMCGAGDMARPPSETVKMASVIGCAHALVPDAGHISNLENPAFVTRTLLDWFGAQQLPSN
;
A
#
# COMPACT_ATOMS: atom_id res chain seq x y z
N MET A 1 -18.00 9.31 1.29
CA MET A 1 -16.55 9.63 1.19
C MET A 1 -16.38 10.72 0.13
N PRO A 2 -15.47 11.69 0.31
CA PRO A 2 -15.11 12.60 -0.75
C PRO A 2 -14.47 11.87 -1.94
N ALA A 3 -14.50 12.50 -3.13
CA ALA A 3 -13.98 11.91 -4.35
C ALA A 3 -13.52 12.99 -5.32
N HIS A 4 -12.54 12.64 -6.15
CA HIS A 4 -12.11 13.46 -7.28
C HIS A 4 -12.08 12.65 -8.57
N SER A 5 -12.32 13.31 -9.71
CA SER A 5 -12.12 12.69 -11.02
C SER A 5 -10.63 12.79 -11.37
N ILE A 6 -9.99 11.64 -11.52
CA ILE A 6 -8.59 11.50 -11.91
C ILE A 6 -8.53 10.64 -13.18
N HIS A 7 -8.01 11.19 -14.27
CA HIS A 7 -7.89 10.48 -15.56
C HIS A 7 -9.19 9.81 -16.03
N GLY A 8 -10.34 10.47 -15.80
CA GLY A 8 -11.64 10.00 -16.25
C GLY A 8 -12.32 8.94 -15.37
N SER A 9 -11.66 8.52 -14.27
CA SER A 9 -12.26 7.65 -13.28
C SER A 9 -12.41 8.37 -11.94
N THR A 10 -13.31 7.88 -11.06
CA THR A 10 -13.59 8.50 -9.77
C THR A 10 -12.71 7.86 -8.70
N LEU A 11 -11.82 8.64 -8.08
CA LEU A 11 -11.00 8.23 -6.95
C LEU A 11 -11.66 8.67 -5.65
N HIS A 12 -12.07 7.73 -4.83
CA HIS A 12 -12.58 7.98 -3.48
C HIS A 12 -11.45 7.98 -2.46
N TYR A 13 -11.61 8.75 -1.38
CA TYR A 13 -10.63 8.80 -0.30
C TYR A 13 -11.29 9.13 1.04
N LEU A 14 -10.64 8.76 2.13
CA LEU A 14 -10.94 9.27 3.47
C LEU A 14 -10.11 10.55 3.68
N ASP A 15 -10.66 11.50 4.45
CA ASP A 15 -10.00 12.76 4.81
C ASP A 15 -10.36 13.10 6.27
N HIS A 16 -9.40 12.98 7.16
CA HIS A 16 -9.61 13.12 8.60
C HIS A 16 -8.57 14.02 9.24
N GLY A 17 -9.00 14.79 10.24
CA GLY A 17 -8.10 15.69 10.97
C GLY A 17 -7.79 16.98 10.21
N ALA A 18 -6.72 17.65 10.62
CA ALA A 18 -6.26 18.90 10.02
C ALA A 18 -4.73 19.02 10.24
N GLY A 19 -4.10 20.01 9.60
CA GLY A 19 -2.66 20.26 9.70
C GLY A 19 -1.85 19.67 8.55
N PHE A 20 -0.60 19.25 8.80
CA PHE A 20 0.27 18.74 7.75
C PHE A 20 -0.29 17.45 7.14
N PRO A 21 -0.35 17.35 5.79
CA PRO A 21 -0.95 16.21 5.12
C PRO A 21 -0.11 14.93 5.25
N VAL A 22 -0.77 13.84 5.59
CA VAL A 22 -0.21 12.48 5.58
C VAL A 22 -1.07 11.62 4.65
N LEU A 23 -0.48 11.16 3.55
CA LEU A 23 -1.12 10.30 2.57
C LEU A 23 -0.84 8.84 2.93
N LEU A 24 -1.89 8.04 3.14
CA LEU A 24 -1.77 6.62 3.46
C LEU A 24 -2.15 5.77 2.25
N GLY A 25 -1.24 4.93 1.77
CA GLY A 25 -1.47 4.01 0.67
C GLY A 25 -1.74 2.59 1.18
N HIS A 26 -2.90 2.01 0.84
CA HIS A 26 -3.27 0.67 1.27
C HIS A 26 -2.66 -0.44 0.41
N SER A 27 -2.71 -1.69 0.89
CA SER A 27 -2.26 -2.88 0.19
C SER A 27 -3.23 -3.31 -0.92
N TYR A 28 -2.72 -4.00 -1.93
CA TYR A 28 -3.54 -4.68 -2.94
C TYR A 28 -4.54 -5.64 -2.29
N LEU A 29 -5.76 -5.69 -2.79
CA LEU A 29 -6.92 -6.44 -2.27
C LEU A 29 -7.53 -5.92 -0.95
N TRP A 30 -6.94 -4.89 -0.36
CA TRP A 30 -7.48 -4.14 0.77
C TRP A 30 -8.05 -2.80 0.29
N ASP A 31 -8.58 -2.01 1.21
CA ASP A 31 -9.07 -0.66 0.96
C ASP A 31 -8.63 0.31 2.07
N ALA A 32 -9.07 1.56 1.99
CA ALA A 32 -8.70 2.61 2.93
C ALA A 32 -9.03 2.24 4.40
N THR A 33 -10.01 1.38 4.64
CA THR A 33 -10.45 1.01 6.00
C THR A 33 -9.39 0.22 6.77
N MET A 34 -8.43 -0.42 6.09
CA MET A 34 -7.32 -1.09 6.78
C MET A 34 -6.48 -0.15 7.66
N TRP A 35 -6.54 1.15 7.37
CA TRP A 35 -5.80 2.17 8.12
C TRP A 35 -6.56 2.72 9.34
N ALA A 36 -7.76 2.21 9.65
CA ALA A 36 -8.59 2.73 10.74
C ALA A 36 -7.83 2.90 12.08
N PRO A 37 -7.00 1.94 12.54
CA PRO A 37 -6.27 2.12 13.79
C PRO A 37 -5.25 3.26 13.76
N GLN A 38 -4.66 3.55 12.60
CA GLN A 38 -3.69 4.62 12.42
C GLN A 38 -4.37 5.96 12.22
N ILE A 39 -5.51 5.99 11.48
CA ILE A 39 -6.30 7.21 11.27
C ILE A 39 -6.71 7.82 12.59
N ASP A 40 -7.25 7.04 13.53
CA ASP A 40 -7.71 7.52 14.84
C ASP A 40 -6.63 8.25 15.63
N ALA A 41 -5.39 7.79 15.52
CA ALA A 41 -4.27 8.37 16.24
C ALA A 41 -3.62 9.55 15.50
N LEU A 42 -3.39 9.39 14.18
CA LEU A 42 -2.69 10.37 13.36
C LEU A 42 -3.57 11.62 13.13
N SER A 43 -4.88 11.45 12.94
CA SER A 43 -5.80 12.57 12.67
C SER A 43 -5.92 13.59 13.81
N ARG A 44 -5.44 13.25 15.01
CA ARG A 44 -5.33 14.18 16.13
C ARG A 44 -4.23 15.24 15.94
N ARG A 45 -3.29 15.01 15.02
CA ARG A 45 -2.12 15.87 14.80
C ARG A 45 -1.93 16.28 13.35
N TYR A 46 -2.47 15.50 12.41
CA TYR A 46 -2.21 15.59 10.97
C TYR A 46 -3.53 15.53 10.19
N ARG A 47 -3.53 16.05 8.97
CA ARG A 47 -4.58 15.78 7.99
C ARG A 47 -4.27 14.44 7.31
N VAL A 48 -5.04 13.42 7.60
CA VAL A 48 -4.84 12.05 7.11
C VAL A 48 -5.73 11.81 5.90
N ILE A 49 -5.11 11.53 4.76
CA ILE A 49 -5.78 11.30 3.48
C ILE A 49 -5.49 9.85 3.06
N VAL A 50 -6.53 9.08 2.78
CA VAL A 50 -6.41 7.66 2.45
C VAL A 50 -7.22 7.35 1.20
N PRO A 51 -6.60 7.41 0.00
CA PRO A 51 -7.30 7.03 -1.23
C PRO A 51 -7.52 5.52 -1.29
N ASP A 52 -8.68 5.13 -1.80
CA ASP A 52 -8.90 3.78 -2.30
C ASP A 52 -8.23 3.63 -3.67
N LEU A 53 -7.38 2.63 -3.86
CA LEU A 53 -6.85 2.28 -5.17
C LEU A 53 -7.98 1.92 -6.14
N TRP A 54 -7.70 2.04 -7.42
CA TRP A 54 -8.63 1.71 -8.49
C TRP A 54 -9.21 0.30 -8.34
N GLY A 55 -10.52 0.20 -8.40
CA GLY A 55 -11.25 -1.05 -8.20
C GLY A 55 -11.30 -1.57 -6.76
N HIS A 56 -10.76 -0.83 -5.79
CA HIS A 56 -10.85 -1.14 -4.37
C HIS A 56 -11.81 -0.16 -3.67
N GLY A 57 -12.32 -0.55 -2.50
CA GLY A 57 -13.22 0.27 -1.72
C GLY A 57 -14.35 0.87 -2.56
N GLU A 58 -14.48 2.20 -2.52
CA GLU A 58 -15.49 2.95 -3.27
C GLU A 58 -14.95 3.51 -4.60
N SER A 59 -13.66 3.35 -4.90
CA SER A 59 -13.06 3.88 -6.12
C SER A 59 -13.54 3.17 -7.38
N GLY A 60 -13.60 3.94 -8.47
CA GLY A 60 -13.99 3.49 -9.79
C GLY A 60 -12.97 2.55 -10.45
N ALA A 61 -13.21 2.25 -11.72
CA ALA A 61 -12.35 1.37 -12.50
C ALA A 61 -10.94 1.96 -12.69
N LEU A 62 -9.97 1.07 -12.90
CA LEU A 62 -8.61 1.45 -13.25
C LEU A 62 -8.63 2.30 -14.53
N PRO A 63 -8.09 3.54 -14.53
CA PRO A 63 -8.07 4.38 -15.73
C PRO A 63 -7.31 3.71 -16.88
N ASP A 64 -7.82 3.90 -18.10
CA ASP A 64 -7.13 3.45 -19.30
C ASP A 64 -5.71 4.03 -19.37
N GLY A 65 -4.77 3.23 -19.84
CA GLY A 65 -3.36 3.63 -19.95
C GLY A 65 -2.55 3.49 -18.65
N THR A 66 -3.14 2.97 -17.58
CA THR A 66 -2.41 2.67 -16.32
C THR A 66 -1.69 1.32 -16.44
N HIS A 67 -0.36 1.34 -16.54
CA HIS A 67 0.45 0.15 -16.79
C HIS A 67 1.62 -0.03 -15.84
N THR A 68 1.98 1.01 -15.08
CA THR A 68 3.19 1.04 -14.25
C THR A 68 2.93 1.59 -12.85
N LEU A 69 3.87 1.35 -11.93
CA LEU A 69 3.87 2.00 -10.62
C LEU A 69 4.02 3.53 -10.72
N ASP A 70 4.68 4.02 -11.78
CA ASP A 70 4.81 5.45 -12.04
C ASP A 70 3.47 6.09 -12.43
N ASP A 71 2.58 5.36 -13.11
CA ASP A 71 1.22 5.83 -13.39
C ASP A 71 0.41 5.93 -12.09
N LEU A 72 0.53 4.95 -11.18
CA LEU A 72 -0.10 5.02 -9.87
C LEU A 72 0.44 6.19 -9.03
N ALA A 73 1.74 6.45 -9.08
CA ALA A 73 2.35 7.61 -8.44
C ALA A 73 1.83 8.93 -9.04
N ALA A 74 1.65 9.00 -10.36
CA ALA A 74 1.06 10.17 -11.03
C ALA A 74 -0.41 10.38 -10.62
N HIS A 75 -1.19 9.32 -10.42
CA HIS A 75 -2.57 9.43 -9.92
C HIS A 75 -2.60 9.96 -8.48
N ALA A 76 -1.68 9.51 -7.62
CA ALA A 76 -1.56 10.03 -6.26
C ALA A 76 -1.13 11.51 -6.26
N SER A 77 -0.21 11.90 -7.15
CA SER A 77 0.17 13.31 -7.35
C SER A 77 -1.02 14.15 -7.81
N ALA A 78 -1.81 13.66 -8.77
CA ALA A 78 -3.01 14.36 -9.23
C ALA A 78 -4.07 14.53 -8.13
N LEU A 79 -4.20 13.57 -7.21
CA LEU A 79 -5.05 13.73 -6.02
C LEU A 79 -4.51 14.86 -5.12
N LEU A 80 -3.20 14.90 -4.88
CA LEU A 80 -2.58 15.96 -4.08
C LEU A 80 -2.80 17.34 -4.72
N ASP A 81 -2.70 17.45 -6.06
CA ASP A 81 -3.00 18.68 -6.80
C ASP A 81 -4.47 19.09 -6.64
N ALA A 82 -5.41 18.13 -6.77
CA ALA A 82 -6.84 18.39 -6.61
C ALA A 82 -7.23 18.82 -5.18
N LEU A 83 -6.36 18.55 -4.19
CA LEU A 83 -6.52 18.93 -2.79
C LEU A 83 -5.70 20.16 -2.40
N ASP A 84 -5.05 20.83 -3.35
CA ASP A 84 -4.13 21.97 -3.13
C ASP A 84 -3.01 21.64 -2.12
N ILE A 85 -2.46 20.41 -2.18
CA ILE A 85 -1.41 19.93 -1.28
C ILE A 85 -0.05 20.03 -1.97
N GLU A 86 0.75 20.98 -1.56
CA GLU A 86 2.10 21.18 -2.08
C GLU A 86 3.12 20.21 -1.48
N GLN A 87 2.97 19.86 -0.20
CA GLN A 87 3.88 18.96 0.52
C GLN A 87 3.10 17.99 1.40
N CYS A 88 3.58 16.75 1.50
CA CYS A 88 3.00 15.73 2.36
C CYS A 88 4.05 14.76 2.93
N ALA A 89 3.65 13.98 3.92
CA ALA A 89 4.29 12.71 4.24
C ALA A 89 3.51 11.57 3.55
N ILE A 90 4.20 10.48 3.21
CA ILE A 90 3.58 9.29 2.65
C ILE A 90 3.90 8.11 3.57
N VAL A 91 2.87 7.33 3.89
CA VAL A 91 3.00 5.99 4.48
C VAL A 91 2.31 5.03 3.54
N GLY A 92 3.02 4.09 2.98
CA GLY A 92 2.43 3.13 2.06
C GLY A 92 2.75 1.69 2.45
N LEU A 93 1.72 0.86 2.46
CA LEU A 93 1.85 -0.57 2.70
C LEU A 93 1.75 -1.34 1.39
N SER A 94 2.69 -2.26 1.13
CA SER A 94 2.73 -3.08 -0.08
C SER A 94 2.75 -2.20 -1.34
N VAL A 95 1.77 -2.34 -2.25
CA VAL A 95 1.66 -1.47 -3.44
C VAL A 95 1.59 0.01 -3.08
N GLY A 96 1.00 0.36 -1.93
CA GLY A 96 1.00 1.72 -1.38
C GLY A 96 2.42 2.26 -1.17
N GLY A 97 3.30 1.44 -0.62
CA GLY A 97 4.72 1.75 -0.47
C GLY A 97 5.47 1.81 -1.80
N MET A 98 5.08 0.95 -2.76
CA MET A 98 5.71 0.92 -4.07
C MET A 98 5.45 2.21 -4.86
N TRP A 99 4.20 2.64 -5.03
CA TRP A 99 3.90 3.89 -5.72
C TRP A 99 4.33 5.11 -4.90
N GLY A 100 4.30 5.02 -3.56
CA GLY A 100 4.81 6.08 -2.68
C GLY A 100 6.29 6.35 -2.89
N ALA A 101 7.12 5.31 -3.03
CA ALA A 101 8.53 5.44 -3.37
C ALA A 101 8.74 6.06 -4.76
N ARG A 102 7.92 5.66 -5.77
CA ARG A 102 7.98 6.25 -7.12
C ARG A 102 7.62 7.74 -7.09
N LEU A 103 6.61 8.13 -6.29
CA LEU A 103 6.26 9.55 -6.13
C LEU A 103 7.37 10.33 -5.46
N ALA A 104 7.99 9.80 -4.41
CA ALA A 104 9.10 10.47 -3.72
C ALA A 104 10.33 10.65 -4.62
N LEU A 105 10.63 9.68 -5.49
CA LEU A 105 11.72 9.81 -6.49
C LEU A 105 11.41 10.87 -7.56
N ARG A 106 10.16 10.98 -8.00
CA ARG A 106 9.75 11.94 -9.04
C ARG A 106 9.58 13.36 -8.52
N GLU A 107 9.08 13.49 -7.29
CA GLU A 107 8.72 14.77 -6.68
C GLU A 107 9.36 14.91 -5.27
N PRO A 108 10.70 14.89 -5.17
CA PRO A 108 11.40 14.86 -3.87
C PRO A 108 11.15 16.11 -3.02
N GLN A 109 10.72 17.23 -3.64
CA GLN A 109 10.36 18.45 -2.92
C GLN A 109 8.95 18.38 -2.31
N ARG A 110 8.07 17.55 -2.87
CA ARG A 110 6.70 17.32 -2.39
C ARG A 110 6.66 16.36 -1.22
N VAL A 111 7.47 15.30 -1.26
CA VAL A 111 7.47 14.25 -0.23
C VAL A 111 8.48 14.56 0.86
N ARG A 112 7.99 15.08 1.99
CA ARG A 112 8.81 15.49 3.15
C ARG A 112 9.23 14.32 4.03
N SER A 113 8.47 13.23 4.01
CA SER A 113 8.78 11.99 4.71
C SER A 113 8.14 10.82 3.99
N LEU A 114 8.83 9.71 3.91
CA LEU A 114 8.37 8.48 3.27
C LEU A 114 8.53 7.32 4.25
N VAL A 115 7.43 6.58 4.46
CA VAL A 115 7.46 5.30 5.16
C VAL A 115 6.98 4.22 4.20
N ILE A 116 7.83 3.24 3.91
CA ILE A 116 7.50 2.09 3.05
C ILE A 116 7.32 0.87 3.96
N MET A 117 6.16 0.24 3.91
CA MET A 117 5.81 -0.88 4.77
C MET A 117 5.53 -2.13 3.92
N ASP A 118 6.09 -3.27 4.35
CA ASP A 118 5.74 -4.60 3.81
C ASP A 118 5.78 -4.63 2.26
N ALA A 119 6.80 -4.05 1.66
CA ALA A 119 6.92 -3.84 0.21
C ALA A 119 8.31 -4.19 -0.30
N SER A 120 8.40 -4.46 -1.62
CA SER A 120 9.67 -4.58 -2.33
C SER A 120 9.58 -3.95 -3.71
N LEU A 121 10.62 -3.23 -4.12
CA LEU A 121 10.75 -2.62 -5.45
C LEU A 121 11.64 -3.46 -6.39
N GLU A 122 12.00 -4.66 -6.00
CA GLU A 122 12.59 -5.66 -6.90
C GLU A 122 11.51 -6.26 -7.82
N ALA A 123 11.92 -6.79 -8.96
CA ALA A 123 11.04 -7.62 -9.78
C ALA A 123 10.64 -8.88 -8.99
N GLU A 124 9.42 -9.38 -9.25
CA GLU A 124 9.06 -10.69 -8.72
C GLU A 124 9.96 -11.78 -9.32
N PRO A 125 10.44 -12.75 -8.51
CA PRO A 125 11.09 -13.94 -9.04
C PRO A 125 10.21 -14.60 -10.10
N ASP A 126 10.80 -15.09 -11.19
CA ASP A 126 10.06 -15.62 -12.35
C ASP A 126 9.02 -16.68 -11.97
N ALA A 127 9.35 -17.59 -11.06
CA ALA A 127 8.43 -18.63 -10.60
C ALA A 127 7.23 -18.04 -9.83
N THR A 128 7.48 -17.02 -9.00
CA THR A 128 6.44 -16.33 -8.23
C THR A 128 5.55 -15.51 -9.18
N ARG A 129 6.14 -14.77 -10.11
CA ARG A 129 5.41 -14.01 -11.12
C ARG A 129 4.51 -14.91 -11.97
N THR A 130 5.04 -16.02 -12.45
CA THR A 130 4.27 -17.01 -13.22
C THR A 130 3.07 -17.53 -12.43
N ARG A 131 3.28 -17.87 -11.16
CA ARG A 131 2.21 -18.34 -10.27
C ARG A 131 1.13 -17.28 -10.08
N TYR A 132 1.51 -16.03 -9.79
CA TYR A 132 0.55 -14.95 -9.60
C TYR A 132 -0.22 -14.64 -10.88
N PHE A 133 0.43 -14.64 -12.03
CA PHE A 133 -0.26 -14.42 -13.31
C PHE A 133 -1.27 -15.54 -13.61
N ALA A 134 -0.92 -16.80 -13.35
CA ALA A 134 -1.87 -17.92 -13.49
C ALA A 134 -3.09 -17.79 -12.55
N MET A 135 -2.89 -17.27 -11.32
CA MET A 135 -4.00 -16.98 -10.41
C MET A 135 -4.90 -15.84 -10.94
N LEU A 136 -4.30 -14.78 -11.48
CA LEU A 136 -5.04 -13.66 -12.10
C LEU A 136 -5.83 -14.12 -13.33
N ASP A 137 -5.23 -14.97 -14.19
CA ASP A 137 -5.91 -15.57 -15.35
C ASP A 137 -7.13 -16.39 -14.92
N ALA A 138 -6.99 -17.20 -13.86
CA ALA A 138 -8.08 -18.00 -13.32
C ALA A 138 -9.21 -17.13 -12.74
N ILE A 139 -8.87 -16.03 -12.05
CA ILE A 139 -9.82 -15.07 -11.49
C ILE A 139 -10.60 -14.37 -12.62
N GLU A 140 -9.90 -13.88 -13.65
CA GLU A 140 -10.54 -13.21 -14.80
C GLU A 140 -11.47 -14.15 -15.56
N ALA A 141 -11.04 -15.39 -15.83
CA ALA A 141 -11.84 -16.38 -16.52
C ALA A 141 -13.08 -16.75 -15.72
N ALA A 142 -12.95 -17.00 -14.41
CA ALA A 142 -14.06 -17.37 -13.53
C ALA A 142 -14.96 -16.17 -13.18
N GLY A 143 -14.48 -14.94 -13.24
CA GLY A 143 -15.17 -13.74 -12.73
C GLY A 143 -15.41 -13.77 -11.23
N ARG A 144 -14.62 -14.54 -10.49
CA ARG A 144 -14.67 -14.67 -9.02
C ARG A 144 -13.34 -15.21 -8.49
N ILE A 145 -13.08 -14.97 -7.21
CA ILE A 145 -11.99 -15.66 -6.49
C ILE A 145 -12.59 -16.92 -5.88
N ALA A 146 -12.32 -18.07 -6.50
CA ALA A 146 -12.85 -19.35 -6.06
C ALA A 146 -12.20 -19.81 -4.73
N PRO A 147 -12.88 -20.66 -3.92
CA PRO A 147 -12.37 -21.11 -2.63
C PRO A 147 -10.91 -21.60 -2.63
N PRO A 148 -10.43 -22.41 -3.59
CA PRO A 148 -9.02 -22.80 -3.60
C PRO A 148 -8.02 -21.62 -3.77
N LEU A 149 -8.44 -20.54 -4.46
CA LEU A 149 -7.64 -19.34 -4.58
C LEU A 149 -7.71 -18.51 -3.30
N LEU A 150 -8.86 -18.42 -2.64
CA LEU A 150 -8.98 -17.78 -1.33
C LEU A 150 -8.07 -18.47 -0.31
N ASP A 151 -8.04 -19.80 -0.30
CA ASP A 151 -7.18 -20.60 0.59
C ASP A 151 -5.69 -20.37 0.33
N ALA A 152 -5.32 -20.01 -0.90
CA ALA A 152 -3.95 -19.70 -1.29
C ALA A 152 -3.57 -18.24 -1.05
N ILE A 153 -4.54 -17.29 -1.18
CA ILE A 153 -4.29 -15.84 -1.11
C ILE A 153 -4.35 -15.33 0.33
N VAL A 154 -5.40 -15.70 1.08
CA VAL A 154 -5.65 -15.11 2.41
C VAL A 154 -4.48 -15.30 3.37
N PRO A 155 -3.87 -16.50 3.50
CA PRO A 155 -2.75 -16.69 4.41
C PRO A 155 -1.52 -15.84 4.11
N LEU A 156 -1.33 -15.37 2.87
CA LEU A 156 -0.17 -14.54 2.49
C LEU A 156 -0.17 -13.17 3.16
N PHE A 157 -1.32 -12.71 3.63
CA PHE A 157 -1.45 -11.39 4.25
C PHE A 157 -1.19 -11.38 5.75
N PHE A 158 -1.19 -12.54 6.39
CA PHE A 158 -1.09 -12.66 7.85
C PHE A 158 0.19 -13.38 8.26
N ARG A 159 0.57 -13.23 9.54
CA ARG A 159 1.67 -14.02 10.08
C ARG A 159 1.34 -15.53 10.04
N PRO A 160 2.35 -16.40 9.99
CA PRO A 160 2.14 -17.84 9.76
C PRO A 160 1.28 -18.55 10.83
N ASP A 161 1.27 -18.04 12.06
CA ASP A 161 0.58 -18.63 13.22
C ASP A 161 -0.76 -17.95 13.54
N VAL A 162 -1.26 -17.08 12.65
CA VAL A 162 -2.58 -16.46 12.82
C VAL A 162 -3.68 -17.53 12.73
N ASN A 163 -4.69 -17.41 13.56
CA ASN A 163 -5.92 -18.18 13.38
C ASN A 163 -6.76 -17.54 12.25
N LEU A 164 -6.88 -18.22 11.12
CA LEU A 164 -7.62 -17.69 9.95
C LEU A 164 -9.14 -17.61 10.19
N ASP A 165 -9.65 -18.17 11.29
CA ASP A 165 -11.05 -18.02 11.71
C ASP A 165 -11.27 -16.77 12.59
N ASP A 166 -10.22 -16.02 12.90
CA ASP A 166 -10.35 -14.75 13.62
C ASP A 166 -11.08 -13.69 12.77
N PRO A 167 -11.66 -12.64 13.39
CA PRO A 167 -12.52 -11.69 12.69
C PRO A 167 -11.87 -11.00 11.49
N VAL A 168 -10.58 -10.62 11.56
CA VAL A 168 -9.92 -9.87 10.48
C VAL A 168 -9.64 -10.77 9.26
N PRO A 169 -9.01 -11.96 9.40
CA PRO A 169 -8.85 -12.88 8.26
C PRO A 169 -10.19 -13.32 7.64
N THR A 170 -11.20 -13.61 8.49
CA THR A 170 -12.54 -13.98 8.01
C THR A 170 -13.19 -12.86 7.20
N ALA A 171 -13.20 -11.63 7.72
CA ALA A 171 -13.75 -10.48 7.00
C ALA A 171 -13.01 -10.21 5.69
N PHE A 172 -11.69 -10.35 5.66
CA PHE A 172 -10.89 -10.22 4.44
C PHE A 172 -11.26 -11.30 3.42
N ARG A 173 -11.36 -12.57 3.85
CA ARG A 173 -11.80 -13.67 3.00
C ARG A 173 -13.17 -13.41 2.39
N ASP A 174 -14.13 -12.98 3.21
CA ASP A 174 -15.49 -12.67 2.77
C ASP A 174 -15.51 -11.50 1.77
N ALA A 175 -14.75 -10.46 2.01
CA ALA A 175 -14.61 -9.34 1.08
C ALA A 175 -14.09 -9.80 -0.28
N LEU A 176 -13.05 -10.63 -0.32
CA LEU A 176 -12.50 -11.19 -1.55
C LEU A 176 -13.50 -12.10 -2.28
N ALA A 177 -14.23 -12.95 -1.54
CA ALA A 177 -15.22 -13.87 -2.11
C ALA A 177 -16.38 -13.13 -2.78
N ASN A 178 -16.70 -11.92 -2.32
CA ASN A 178 -17.83 -11.10 -2.77
C ASN A 178 -17.45 -10.02 -3.79
N LEU A 179 -16.20 -9.96 -4.24
CA LEU A 179 -15.77 -8.99 -5.26
C LEU A 179 -16.58 -9.20 -6.58
N PRO A 180 -17.19 -8.12 -7.13
CA PRO A 180 -17.93 -8.22 -8.39
C PRO A 180 -17.03 -8.62 -9.56
N ALA A 181 -17.56 -9.48 -10.45
CA ALA A 181 -16.81 -9.95 -11.62
C ALA A 181 -16.28 -8.82 -12.52
N GLU A 182 -17.05 -7.76 -12.66
CA GLU A 182 -16.65 -6.58 -13.42
C GLU A 182 -15.42 -5.90 -12.79
N ARG A 183 -15.45 -5.68 -11.47
CA ARG A 183 -14.33 -5.09 -10.72
C ARG A 183 -13.08 -5.96 -10.80
N LEU A 184 -13.23 -7.28 -10.70
CA LEU A 184 -12.12 -8.22 -10.87
C LEU A 184 -11.46 -8.11 -12.24
N ARG A 185 -12.26 -8.02 -13.33
CA ARG A 185 -11.74 -7.97 -14.69
C ARG A 185 -11.21 -6.60 -15.10
N GLN A 186 -11.90 -5.52 -14.69
CA GLN A 186 -11.55 -4.16 -15.15
C GLN A 186 -10.46 -3.49 -14.31
N SER A 187 -10.24 -3.95 -13.08
CA SER A 187 -9.32 -3.26 -12.17
C SER A 187 -8.41 -4.19 -11.39
N ILE A 188 -8.98 -5.15 -10.66
CA ILE A 188 -8.18 -5.97 -9.72
C ILE A 188 -7.14 -6.79 -10.49
N ALA A 189 -7.51 -7.57 -11.49
CA ALA A 189 -6.55 -8.39 -12.21
C ALA A 189 -5.56 -7.55 -13.05
N PRO A 190 -5.96 -6.49 -13.79
CA PRO A 190 -5.01 -5.59 -14.44
C PRO A 190 -4.02 -4.94 -13.46
N LEU A 191 -4.49 -4.46 -12.32
CA LEU A 191 -3.63 -3.89 -11.28
C LEU A 191 -2.66 -4.94 -10.70
N GLY A 192 -3.15 -6.17 -10.46
CA GLY A 192 -2.29 -7.28 -10.05
C GLY A 192 -1.18 -7.58 -11.06
N ARG A 193 -1.48 -7.54 -12.38
CA ARG A 193 -0.45 -7.71 -13.43
C ARG A 193 0.58 -6.59 -13.42
N LEU A 194 0.15 -5.34 -13.21
CA LEU A 194 1.03 -4.20 -13.04
C LEU A 194 1.97 -4.41 -11.85
N ILE A 195 1.42 -4.78 -10.69
CA ILE A 195 2.17 -4.96 -9.44
C ILE A 195 3.19 -6.10 -9.56
N PHE A 196 2.72 -7.28 -9.97
CA PHE A 196 3.56 -8.49 -10.02
C PHE A 196 4.44 -8.56 -11.27
N GLY A 197 4.11 -7.79 -12.31
CA GLY A 197 4.91 -7.64 -13.53
C GLY A 197 5.92 -6.50 -13.51
N ARG A 198 6.02 -5.76 -12.38
CA ARG A 198 6.91 -4.61 -12.29
C ARG A 198 8.36 -4.97 -12.58
N PRO A 199 9.12 -4.07 -13.24
CA PRO A 199 10.56 -4.25 -13.41
C PRO A 199 11.28 -4.13 -12.06
N ASP A 200 12.51 -4.62 -11.99
CA ASP A 200 13.40 -4.35 -10.88
C ASP A 200 13.83 -2.87 -10.91
N THR A 201 13.50 -2.16 -9.85
CA THR A 201 13.86 -0.76 -9.66
C THR A 201 14.61 -0.52 -8.35
N LEU A 202 15.14 -1.58 -7.73
CA LEU A 202 15.83 -1.52 -6.45
C LEU A 202 16.97 -0.47 -6.46
N ALA A 203 17.78 -0.45 -7.52
CA ALA A 203 18.92 0.47 -7.61
C ALA A 203 18.50 1.95 -7.60
N THR A 204 17.32 2.28 -8.11
CA THR A 204 16.82 3.69 -8.11
C THR A 204 16.50 4.20 -6.71
N LEU A 205 16.31 3.30 -5.74
CA LEU A 205 16.04 3.68 -4.35
C LEU A 205 17.22 4.40 -3.70
N ALA A 206 18.44 4.26 -4.22
CA ALA A 206 19.61 5.00 -3.75
C ALA A 206 19.46 6.53 -3.91
N GLU A 207 18.52 6.99 -4.73
CA GLU A 207 18.23 8.42 -4.95
C GLU A 207 17.24 8.99 -3.90
N LEU A 208 16.61 8.13 -3.07
CA LEU A 208 15.76 8.58 -1.97
C LEU A 208 16.59 9.24 -0.86
N ASP A 209 16.02 10.25 -0.22
CA ASP A 209 16.64 10.88 0.95
C ASP A 209 16.58 9.92 2.15
N ALA A 210 17.72 9.34 2.50
CA ALA A 210 17.84 8.39 3.60
C ALA A 210 17.37 8.96 4.95
N ALA A 211 17.58 10.26 5.19
CA ALA A 211 17.19 10.92 6.43
C ALA A 211 15.65 11.09 6.55
N ARG A 212 14.93 11.04 5.42
CA ARG A 212 13.48 11.20 5.34
C ARG A 212 12.73 9.90 5.04
N THR A 213 13.45 8.78 4.94
CA THR A 213 12.89 7.48 4.59
C THR A 213 12.99 6.50 5.76
N LEU A 214 11.88 5.84 6.09
CA LEU A 214 11.81 4.74 7.03
C LEU A 214 11.23 3.51 6.32
N LEU A 215 11.81 2.34 6.52
CA LEU A 215 11.23 1.08 6.10
C LEU A 215 10.67 0.31 7.29
N MET A 216 9.53 -0.33 7.11
CA MET A 216 8.93 -1.21 8.12
C MET A 216 8.49 -2.52 7.47
N CYS A 217 8.52 -3.62 8.22
CA CYS A 217 8.04 -4.92 7.73
C CYS A 217 7.59 -5.77 8.90
N GLY A 218 6.50 -6.51 8.72
CA GLY A 218 6.12 -7.55 9.68
C GLY A 218 7.22 -8.60 9.82
N ALA A 219 7.56 -8.95 11.05
CA ALA A 219 8.62 -9.94 11.31
C ALA A 219 8.29 -11.33 10.73
N GLY A 220 7.00 -11.63 10.54
CA GLY A 220 6.48 -12.86 9.93
C GLY A 220 5.91 -12.67 8.52
N ASP A 221 6.24 -11.58 7.81
CA ASP A 221 5.75 -11.35 6.45
C ASP A 221 6.29 -12.42 5.48
N MET A 222 5.38 -13.24 4.96
CA MET A 222 5.71 -14.29 4.00
C MET A 222 5.59 -13.83 2.54
N ALA A 223 4.78 -12.80 2.28
CA ALA A 223 4.61 -12.23 0.95
C ALA A 223 5.80 -11.35 0.55
N ARG A 224 6.33 -10.60 1.53
CA ARG A 224 7.52 -9.73 1.41
C ARG A 224 8.45 -9.99 2.59
N PRO A 225 9.30 -11.01 2.53
CA PRO A 225 10.16 -11.39 3.64
C PRO A 225 11.00 -10.21 4.17
N PRO A 226 11.25 -10.12 5.48
CA PRO A 226 12.04 -9.03 6.09
C PRO A 226 13.42 -8.80 5.45
N SER A 227 14.00 -9.83 4.83
CA SER A 227 15.26 -9.71 4.08
C SER A 227 15.18 -8.74 2.90
N GLU A 228 14.00 -8.60 2.25
CA GLU A 228 13.79 -7.60 1.19
C GLU A 228 13.84 -6.19 1.75
N THR A 229 13.20 -5.95 2.89
CA THR A 229 13.25 -4.67 3.60
C THR A 229 14.68 -4.31 4.02
N VAL A 230 15.43 -5.25 4.59
CA VAL A 230 16.85 -5.04 4.95
C VAL A 230 17.68 -4.69 3.72
N LYS A 231 17.45 -5.37 2.60
CA LYS A 231 18.14 -5.11 1.34
C LYS A 231 17.83 -3.70 0.81
N MET A 232 16.55 -3.30 0.79
CA MET A 232 16.16 -1.94 0.38
C MET A 232 16.76 -0.89 1.32
N ALA A 233 16.71 -1.11 2.64
CA ALA A 233 17.29 -0.20 3.63
C ALA A 233 18.80 -0.01 3.41
N SER A 234 19.51 -1.08 3.05
CA SER A 234 20.94 -1.01 2.71
C SER A 234 21.20 -0.20 1.45
N VAL A 235 20.35 -0.31 0.43
CA VAL A 235 20.49 0.47 -0.81
C VAL A 235 20.22 1.96 -0.58
N ILE A 236 19.20 2.29 0.21
CA ILE A 236 18.84 3.69 0.54
C ILE A 236 19.80 4.27 1.57
N GLY A 237 20.36 3.45 2.47
CA GLY A 237 21.10 3.90 3.65
C GLY A 237 20.21 4.43 4.77
N CYS A 238 18.95 3.99 4.84
CA CYS A 238 17.95 4.51 5.78
C CYS A 238 17.70 3.58 6.97
N ALA A 239 16.96 4.10 7.96
CA ALA A 239 16.47 3.31 9.09
C ALA A 239 15.41 2.29 8.65
N HIS A 240 15.34 1.18 9.38
CA HIS A 240 14.25 0.22 9.24
C HIS A 240 13.84 -0.35 10.59
N ALA A 241 12.60 -0.86 10.66
CA ALA A 241 12.06 -1.51 11.85
C ALA A 241 11.27 -2.78 11.47
N LEU A 242 11.44 -3.85 12.25
CA LEU A 242 10.59 -5.02 12.14
C LEU A 242 9.41 -4.89 13.12
N VAL A 243 8.21 -5.10 12.61
CA VAL A 243 6.98 -5.08 13.40
C VAL A 243 6.81 -6.47 14.02
N PRO A 244 6.94 -6.61 15.35
CA PRO A 244 6.82 -7.90 16.00
C PRO A 244 5.38 -8.44 15.88
N ASP A 245 5.24 -9.76 15.87
CA ASP A 245 3.95 -10.45 15.86
C ASP A 245 3.04 -10.02 14.69
N ALA A 246 3.61 -9.77 13.52
CA ALA A 246 2.88 -9.31 12.35
C ALA A 246 3.43 -9.93 11.05
N GLY A 247 2.53 -10.17 10.08
CA GLY A 247 2.80 -10.53 8.69
C GLY A 247 2.69 -9.35 7.76
N HIS A 248 2.13 -9.56 6.58
CA HIS A 248 2.09 -8.57 5.48
C HIS A 248 1.20 -7.36 5.75
N ILE A 249 0.14 -7.49 6.56
CA ILE A 249 -0.68 -6.35 6.99
C ILE A 249 -0.29 -5.94 8.41
N SER A 250 0.96 -5.57 8.57
CA SER A 250 1.59 -5.30 9.86
C SER A 250 0.87 -4.20 10.66
N ASN A 251 0.25 -3.25 9.95
CA ASN A 251 -0.55 -2.17 10.55
C ASN A 251 -1.82 -2.65 11.25
N LEU A 252 -2.39 -3.79 10.85
CA LEU A 252 -3.57 -4.39 11.46
C LEU A 252 -3.21 -5.45 12.51
N GLU A 253 -2.13 -6.20 12.30
CA GLU A 253 -1.72 -7.25 13.23
C GLU A 253 -1.01 -6.71 14.47
N ASN A 254 -0.27 -5.59 14.35
CA ASN A 254 0.30 -4.89 15.49
C ASN A 254 0.09 -3.36 15.39
N PRO A 255 -1.16 -2.90 15.48
CA PRO A 255 -1.49 -1.49 15.28
C PRO A 255 -0.83 -0.55 16.30
N ALA A 256 -0.62 -1.02 17.53
CA ALA A 256 0.01 -0.21 18.58
C ALA A 256 1.48 0.09 18.28
N PHE A 257 2.23 -0.91 17.83
CA PHE A 257 3.62 -0.73 17.44
C PHE A 257 3.74 0.19 16.22
N VAL A 258 2.96 -0.08 15.16
CA VAL A 258 2.98 0.71 13.92
C VAL A 258 2.61 2.17 14.20
N THR A 259 1.51 2.40 14.91
CA THR A 259 1.05 3.76 15.22
C THR A 259 2.09 4.55 16.02
N ARG A 260 2.69 3.94 17.06
CA ARG A 260 3.73 4.58 17.84
C ARG A 260 4.96 4.90 17.01
N THR A 261 5.42 3.96 16.19
CA THR A 261 6.60 4.15 15.33
C THR A 261 6.37 5.28 14.32
N LEU A 262 5.19 5.38 13.72
CA LEU A 262 4.84 6.48 12.82
C LEU A 262 4.84 7.84 13.52
N LEU A 263 4.23 7.93 14.72
CA LEU A 263 4.19 9.17 15.49
C LEU A 263 5.59 9.61 15.94
N ASP A 264 6.42 8.69 16.39
CA ASP A 264 7.81 8.94 16.79
C ASP A 264 8.64 9.39 15.58
N TRP A 265 8.47 8.73 14.45
CA TRP A 265 9.14 9.08 13.20
C TRP A 265 8.76 10.48 12.72
N PHE A 266 7.48 10.82 12.66
CA PHE A 266 7.01 12.14 12.23
C PHE A 266 7.47 13.24 13.21
N GLY A 267 7.53 12.95 14.50
CA GLY A 267 8.11 13.82 15.50
C GLY A 267 9.61 14.11 15.25
N ALA A 268 10.38 13.06 14.95
CA ALA A 268 11.80 13.19 14.60
C ALA A 268 12.04 13.97 13.29
N GLN A 269 11.11 13.84 12.32
CA GLN A 269 11.13 14.61 11.06
C GLN A 269 10.68 16.07 11.23
N GLN A 270 10.26 16.46 12.44
CA GLN A 270 9.73 17.80 12.73
C GLN A 270 8.59 18.22 11.78
N LEU A 271 7.75 17.27 11.39
CA LEU A 271 6.58 17.59 10.58
C LEU A 271 5.66 18.52 11.38
N PRO A 272 5.12 19.59 10.76
CA PRO A 272 4.21 20.49 11.46
C PRO A 272 2.99 19.70 11.99
N SER A 273 2.73 19.81 13.28
CA SER A 273 1.54 19.25 13.92
C SER A 273 0.59 20.37 14.35
N ASN A 274 -0.69 20.05 14.40
CA ASN A 274 -1.69 20.99 14.95
C ASN A 274 -1.45 21.26 16.43
#